data_96a5f1f98f12705b26956a39bac59cad
#
_entry.id   96a5f1f98f12705b26956a39bac59cad
#
_cell.length_a   1.000
_cell.length_b   1.000
_cell.length_c   1.000
_cell.angle_alpha   90.00
_cell.angle_beta   90.00
_cell.angle_gamma   90.00
#
_symmetry.space_group_name_H-M   'P 1'
#
loop_
_entity.id
_entity.type
_entity.pdbx_description
1 polymer ?
#
loop_
_entity_poly.entity_id
_entity_poly.type
_entity_poly.pdbx_seq_one_letter_code
_entity_poly.pdbx_strand_id
1 'polypeptide(L)'
;MNPIPENQQQALVSRLTKACGGAYSPEIRRKYFISGPQWAAAYQGHALFHAPTRPEIGFREIIQKFAEIGIGYWTTHDTDVIPTEAMGTDRQAEIVGEIQKALRGNGVRCSMVTAETFHHAVWAASPAAEAPQVRKYAKFRVRNTVDIGHELGASFAVYWPGSLGYYVQGAIEETQTLRWYAEALNAACDRDIEVAEKNGRQTLKHCLEAKPFEPQAEILLPTSDAMLGFIASGLLTHPEMVGLNPEYLHELMWGAAPRAALARALVAGKLFHFDINDGYRLKHDVDIGVGLVNPLDWLNVLVLLRSHGYNGPFNLDYKPPRTTSQFGVFEVSFPTAVDRFITLWEMAGEVMTDPIIKEATDALKAGGPSVDPRDADAIFASNRELLTLHELIAHRLVQILLGLHRGRTFSL
;
A
#
# COMPACT_ATOMS: atom_id res chain seq x y z
N MET A 1 35.06 -27.69 0.73
CA MET A 1 35.29 -26.41 1.46
C MET A 1 35.10 -26.68 2.93
N ASN A 2 35.97 -26.20 3.79
CA ASN A 2 35.77 -26.29 5.24
C ASN A 2 34.59 -25.39 5.67
N PRO A 3 33.79 -25.79 6.65
CA PRO A 3 32.71 -24.95 7.16
C PRO A 3 33.27 -23.66 7.73
N ILE A 4 32.57 -22.55 7.50
CA ILE A 4 32.96 -21.24 8.04
C ILE A 4 32.62 -21.21 9.53
N PRO A 5 33.58 -20.96 10.43
CA PRO A 5 33.33 -20.83 11.85
C PRO A 5 32.27 -19.76 12.18
N GLU A 6 31.50 -19.93 13.24
CA GLU A 6 30.38 -19.08 13.60
C GLU A 6 30.78 -17.59 13.76
N ASN A 7 31.91 -17.32 14.41
CA ASN A 7 32.43 -15.97 14.54
C ASN A 7 32.76 -15.31 13.20
N GLN A 8 33.22 -16.09 12.21
CA GLN A 8 33.46 -15.58 10.86
C GLN A 8 32.16 -15.37 10.09
N GLN A 9 31.15 -16.22 10.31
CA GLN A 9 29.80 -16.01 9.75
C GLN A 9 29.22 -14.69 10.28
N GLN A 10 29.26 -14.47 11.59
CA GLN A 10 28.77 -13.24 12.23
C GLN A 10 29.50 -12.00 11.71
N ALA A 11 30.84 -12.05 11.59
CA ALA A 11 31.64 -10.94 11.05
C ALA A 11 31.30 -10.65 9.58
N LEU A 12 31.09 -11.69 8.76
CA LEU A 12 30.66 -11.54 7.38
C LEU A 12 29.28 -10.91 7.27
N VAL A 13 28.29 -11.41 8.02
CA VAL A 13 26.94 -10.87 8.04
C VAL A 13 26.97 -9.39 8.46
N SER A 14 27.67 -9.03 9.55
CA SER A 14 27.78 -7.65 10.01
C SER A 14 28.40 -6.73 8.96
N ARG A 15 29.47 -7.17 8.29
CA ARG A 15 30.11 -6.39 7.22
C ARG A 15 29.17 -6.17 6.02
N LEU A 16 28.50 -7.23 5.57
CA LEU A 16 27.57 -7.12 4.44
C LEU A 16 26.31 -6.31 4.80
N THR A 17 25.79 -6.46 6.02
CA THR A 17 24.68 -5.64 6.52
C THR A 17 25.05 -4.15 6.45
N LYS A 18 26.25 -3.78 6.91
CA LYS A 18 26.74 -2.40 6.83
C LYS A 18 26.90 -1.92 5.39
N ALA A 19 27.37 -2.79 4.48
CA ALA A 19 27.53 -2.44 3.07
C ALA A 19 26.22 -2.34 2.30
N CYS A 20 25.20 -3.14 2.69
CA CYS A 20 23.89 -3.19 2.05
C CYS A 20 22.84 -2.35 2.79
N GLY A 21 23.17 -1.73 3.90
CA GLY A 21 22.28 -0.88 4.68
C GLY A 21 21.83 0.35 3.91
N GLY A 22 20.85 1.05 4.44
CA GLY A 22 20.22 2.17 3.76
C GLY A 22 21.18 3.31 3.39
N ALA A 23 20.94 3.91 2.22
CA ALA A 23 21.78 4.97 1.65
C ALA A 23 21.42 6.36 2.19
N TYR A 24 20.19 6.57 2.65
CA TYR A 24 19.75 7.87 3.17
C TYR A 24 19.75 7.90 4.70
N SER A 25 19.95 9.10 5.24
CA SER A 25 19.85 9.31 6.69
C SER A 25 18.38 9.27 7.17
N PRO A 26 18.16 9.00 8.47
CA PRO A 26 16.81 9.07 9.05
C PRO A 26 16.11 10.41 8.84
N GLU A 27 16.85 11.52 8.84
CA GLU A 27 16.32 12.86 8.62
C GLU A 27 15.79 13.05 7.19
N ILE A 28 16.44 12.44 6.20
CA ILE A 28 15.96 12.44 4.81
C ILE A 28 14.69 11.63 4.69
N ARG A 29 14.65 10.40 5.23
CA ARG A 29 13.48 9.53 5.16
C ARG A 29 12.25 10.14 5.81
N ARG A 30 12.41 10.87 6.96
CA ARG A 30 11.32 11.56 7.66
C ARG A 30 10.62 12.65 6.85
N LYS A 31 11.22 13.12 5.75
CA LYS A 31 10.60 14.12 4.87
C LYS A 31 9.46 13.55 4.03
N TYR A 32 9.38 12.24 3.89
CA TYR A 32 8.39 11.56 3.09
C TYR A 32 7.26 11.00 3.97
N PHE A 33 6.04 11.06 3.47
CA PHE A 33 4.91 10.44 4.15
C PHE A 33 4.89 8.94 3.88
N ILE A 34 5.81 8.21 4.50
CA ILE A 34 5.93 6.75 4.43
C ILE A 34 5.63 6.18 5.80
N SER A 35 4.74 5.20 5.85
CA SER A 35 4.34 4.50 7.06
C SER A 35 4.99 3.12 7.14
N GLY A 36 5.39 2.74 8.36
CA GLY A 36 5.84 1.40 8.70
C GLY A 36 4.72 0.63 9.37
N PRO A 37 4.29 -0.50 8.80
CA PRO A 37 3.19 -1.28 9.35
C PRO A 37 3.64 -2.20 10.48
N GLN A 38 2.81 -2.27 11.52
CA GLN A 38 3.01 -3.15 12.67
C GLN A 38 3.14 -4.62 12.23
N TRP A 39 2.21 -5.11 11.42
CA TRP A 39 2.17 -6.51 10.98
C TRP A 39 3.42 -6.93 10.20
N ALA A 40 3.94 -6.07 9.32
CA ALA A 40 5.13 -6.36 8.54
C ALA A 40 6.39 -6.39 9.40
N ALA A 41 6.52 -5.49 10.37
CA ALA A 41 7.65 -5.45 11.29
C ALA A 41 7.60 -6.57 12.33
N ALA A 42 6.39 -6.94 12.78
CA ALA A 42 6.16 -8.06 13.69
C ALA A 42 6.20 -9.42 12.98
N TYR A 43 6.24 -9.44 11.64
CA TYR A 43 6.27 -10.67 10.86
C TYR A 43 7.44 -11.56 11.22
N GLN A 44 7.14 -12.71 11.78
CA GLN A 44 8.14 -13.65 12.31
C GLN A 44 8.82 -14.52 11.25
N GLY A 45 8.54 -14.31 9.96
CA GLY A 45 9.07 -15.11 8.87
C GLY A 45 8.39 -16.49 8.73
N HIS A 46 7.19 -16.66 9.28
CA HIS A 46 6.38 -17.86 9.07
C HIS A 46 5.77 -17.87 7.66
N ALA A 47 5.39 -19.05 7.19
CA ALA A 47 4.63 -19.23 5.96
C ALA A 47 3.76 -20.48 6.11
N LEU A 48 2.90 -20.77 5.12
CA LEU A 48 1.92 -21.86 5.20
C LEU A 48 2.52 -23.20 5.66
N PHE A 49 3.74 -23.51 5.24
CA PHE A 49 4.45 -24.75 5.59
C PHE A 49 5.72 -24.53 6.42
N HIS A 50 5.91 -23.35 6.98
CA HIS A 50 7.16 -22.99 7.64
C HIS A 50 6.91 -22.33 8.98
N ALA A 51 7.61 -22.82 9.99
CA ALA A 51 7.61 -22.20 11.32
C ALA A 51 8.26 -20.80 11.32
N PRO A 52 8.00 -19.98 12.33
CA PRO A 52 8.68 -18.71 12.54
C PRO A 52 10.21 -18.87 12.55
N THR A 53 10.90 -17.88 12.00
CA THR A 53 12.37 -17.79 11.97
C THR A 53 12.91 -16.67 12.83
N ARG A 54 12.02 -15.79 13.32
CA ARG A 54 12.33 -14.65 14.20
C ARG A 54 11.45 -14.66 15.45
N PRO A 55 11.94 -14.08 16.56
CA PRO A 55 11.11 -13.89 17.74
C PRO A 55 9.98 -12.90 17.45
N GLU A 56 8.94 -12.96 18.25
CA GLU A 56 7.92 -11.92 18.32
C GLU A 56 8.50 -10.66 18.96
N ILE A 57 8.10 -9.50 18.41
CA ILE A 57 8.44 -8.19 18.99
C ILE A 57 7.17 -7.34 19.12
N GLY A 58 7.11 -6.58 20.21
CA GLY A 58 5.94 -5.77 20.53
C GLY A 58 5.96 -4.38 19.86
N PHE A 59 4.81 -3.72 19.84
CA PHE A 59 4.64 -2.41 19.20
C PHE A 59 5.58 -1.33 19.76
N ARG A 60 5.94 -1.36 21.04
CA ARG A 60 6.85 -0.36 21.64
C ARG A 60 8.23 -0.39 21.00
N GLU A 61 8.77 -1.58 20.82
CA GLU A 61 10.06 -1.78 20.15
C GLU A 61 9.97 -1.43 18.66
N ILE A 62 8.91 -1.84 17.96
CA ILE A 62 8.68 -1.55 16.55
C ILE A 62 8.61 -0.05 16.31
N ILE A 63 7.80 0.69 17.10
CA ILE A 63 7.68 2.15 16.99
C ILE A 63 9.04 2.84 17.22
N GLN A 64 9.80 2.40 18.23
CA GLN A 64 11.13 2.90 18.50
C GLN A 64 12.07 2.65 17.30
N LYS A 65 12.09 1.42 16.78
CA LYS A 65 12.93 1.04 15.63
C LYS A 65 12.58 1.83 14.37
N PHE A 66 11.30 2.04 14.09
CA PHE A 66 10.87 2.89 12.99
C PHE A 66 11.36 4.34 13.17
N ALA A 67 11.28 4.89 14.38
CA ALA A 67 11.82 6.21 14.67
C ALA A 67 13.33 6.28 14.42
N GLU A 68 14.10 5.28 14.87
CA GLU A 68 15.56 5.20 14.69
C GLU A 68 15.97 5.19 13.21
N ILE A 69 15.23 4.46 12.36
CA ILE A 69 15.52 4.38 10.92
C ILE A 69 14.90 5.51 10.09
N GLY A 70 14.13 6.40 10.70
CA GLY A 70 13.56 7.57 10.05
C GLY A 70 12.17 7.37 9.42
N ILE A 71 11.42 6.33 9.79
CA ILE A 71 10.00 6.17 9.43
C ILE A 71 9.18 6.98 10.43
N GLY A 72 8.51 8.03 9.96
CA GLY A 72 7.78 8.99 10.82
C GLY A 72 6.32 8.63 11.09
N TYR A 73 5.80 7.59 10.42
CA TYR A 73 4.41 7.17 10.55
C TYR A 73 4.33 5.66 10.81
N TRP A 74 3.32 5.27 11.56
CA TRP A 74 3.05 3.89 11.93
C TRP A 74 1.61 3.54 11.58
N THR A 75 1.39 2.30 11.15
CA THR A 75 0.07 1.74 10.83
C THR A 75 -0.11 0.39 11.50
N THR A 76 -1.34 -0.04 11.71
CA THR A 76 -1.65 -1.30 12.37
C THR A 76 -3.02 -1.83 11.96
N HIS A 77 -3.17 -3.16 11.96
CA HIS A 77 -4.50 -3.74 12.19
C HIS A 77 -4.87 -3.53 13.65
N ASP A 78 -6.14 -3.43 13.92
CA ASP A 78 -6.62 -3.26 15.31
C ASP A 78 -6.19 -4.42 16.21
N THR A 79 -6.14 -5.65 15.71
CA THR A 79 -5.73 -6.85 16.45
C THR A 79 -4.23 -7.10 16.55
N ASP A 80 -3.40 -6.42 15.76
CA ASP A 80 -1.94 -6.53 15.92
C ASP A 80 -1.47 -6.11 17.31
N VAL A 81 -2.24 -5.24 17.97
CA VAL A 81 -1.85 -4.59 19.23
C VAL A 81 -2.92 -4.67 20.31
N ILE A 82 -4.19 -4.86 19.94
CA ILE A 82 -5.31 -4.96 20.90
C ILE A 82 -5.89 -6.37 20.82
N PRO A 83 -5.72 -7.20 21.84
CA PRO A 83 -6.34 -8.53 21.88
C PRO A 83 -7.85 -8.46 21.67
N THR A 84 -8.41 -9.42 20.95
CA THR A 84 -9.84 -9.44 20.59
C THR A 84 -10.76 -9.34 21.82
N GLU A 85 -10.40 -9.97 22.91
CA GLU A 85 -11.15 -9.95 24.18
C GLU A 85 -11.11 -8.59 24.91
N ALA A 86 -10.14 -7.74 24.57
CA ALA A 86 -10.03 -6.40 25.14
C ALA A 86 -10.86 -5.37 24.38
N MET A 87 -11.31 -5.69 23.17
CA MET A 87 -12.00 -4.73 22.30
C MET A 87 -13.31 -4.23 22.90
N GLY A 88 -13.49 -2.92 22.90
CA GLY A 88 -14.66 -2.25 23.47
C GLY A 88 -14.71 -2.26 25.00
N THR A 89 -13.61 -2.59 25.70
CA THR A 89 -13.51 -2.59 27.15
C THR A 89 -12.51 -1.54 27.66
N ASP A 90 -12.46 -1.32 28.99
CA ASP A 90 -11.46 -0.44 29.62
C ASP A 90 -10.02 -0.87 29.30
N ARG A 91 -9.80 -2.15 29.10
CA ARG A 91 -8.49 -2.69 28.72
C ARG A 91 -8.04 -2.20 27.34
N GLN A 92 -8.96 -2.02 26.37
CA GLN A 92 -8.63 -1.35 25.11
C GLN A 92 -8.10 0.06 25.35
N ALA A 93 -8.78 0.86 26.16
CA ALA A 93 -8.38 2.23 26.44
C ALA A 93 -6.99 2.31 27.10
N GLU A 94 -6.67 1.38 27.99
CA GLU A 94 -5.33 1.26 28.59
C GLU A 94 -4.26 1.00 27.52
N ILE A 95 -4.49 0.01 26.64
CA ILE A 95 -3.55 -0.36 25.56
C ILE A 95 -3.37 0.80 24.58
N VAL A 96 -4.45 1.46 24.16
CA VAL A 96 -4.40 2.64 23.30
C VAL A 96 -3.59 3.77 23.96
N GLY A 97 -3.76 3.98 25.27
CA GLY A 97 -2.97 4.93 26.04
C GLY A 97 -1.46 4.60 26.04
N GLU A 98 -1.11 3.33 26.12
CA GLU A 98 0.28 2.86 26.01
C GLU A 98 0.86 3.09 24.61
N ILE A 99 0.09 2.80 23.56
CA ILE A 99 0.48 3.07 22.16
C ILE A 99 0.71 4.57 21.94
N GLN A 100 -0.23 5.41 22.37
CA GLN A 100 -0.09 6.86 22.29
C GLN A 100 1.18 7.36 22.99
N LYS A 101 1.52 6.79 24.15
CA LYS A 101 2.76 7.13 24.88
C LYS A 101 3.99 6.74 24.07
N ALA A 102 4.00 5.54 23.47
CA ALA A 102 5.11 5.07 22.65
C ALA A 102 5.28 5.95 21.39
N LEU A 103 4.19 6.28 20.69
CA LEU A 103 4.19 7.15 19.52
C LEU A 103 4.76 8.53 19.86
N ARG A 104 4.21 9.19 20.89
CA ARG A 104 4.69 10.53 21.33
C ARG A 104 6.15 10.51 21.76
N GLY A 105 6.55 9.49 22.54
CA GLY A 105 7.92 9.36 23.05
C GLY A 105 8.98 9.22 21.94
N ASN A 106 8.60 8.73 20.79
CA ASN A 106 9.48 8.49 19.65
C ASN A 106 9.27 9.48 18.48
N GLY A 107 8.34 10.43 18.59
CA GLY A 107 8.04 11.39 17.54
C GLY A 107 7.47 10.70 16.27
N VAL A 108 6.75 9.60 16.43
CA VAL A 108 6.04 8.86 15.37
C VAL A 108 4.55 9.14 15.49
N ARG A 109 3.84 9.16 14.37
CA ARG A 109 2.38 9.38 14.33
C ARG A 109 1.69 8.14 13.80
N CYS A 110 0.51 7.80 14.32
CA CYS A 110 -0.37 6.84 13.67
C CYS A 110 -1.00 7.51 12.44
N SER A 111 -0.90 6.87 11.27
CA SER A 111 -1.54 7.37 10.05
C SER A 111 -2.81 6.61 9.70
N MET A 112 -2.86 5.30 9.99
CA MET A 112 -3.91 4.42 9.52
C MET A 112 -4.16 3.29 10.54
N VAL A 113 -5.42 2.91 10.68
CA VAL A 113 -5.83 1.69 11.37
C VAL A 113 -6.66 0.84 10.41
N THR A 114 -6.34 -0.45 10.31
CA THR A 114 -7.08 -1.42 9.49
C THR A 114 -7.99 -2.26 10.36
N ALA A 115 -9.26 -2.38 9.96
CA ALA A 115 -10.20 -3.27 10.62
C ALA A 115 -9.91 -4.72 10.24
N GLU A 116 -9.51 -5.54 11.22
CA GLU A 116 -9.36 -6.97 10.99
C GLU A 116 -10.72 -7.66 10.94
N THR A 117 -11.25 -7.86 9.74
CA THR A 117 -12.53 -8.55 9.48
C THR A 117 -12.33 -9.97 8.94
N PHE A 118 -11.13 -10.51 9.05
CA PHE A 118 -10.72 -11.87 8.64
C PHE A 118 -10.33 -12.77 9.82
N HIS A 119 -10.64 -12.37 11.05
CA HIS A 119 -10.47 -13.17 12.25
C HIS A 119 -11.34 -14.45 12.20
N HIS A 120 -10.94 -15.53 12.86
CA HIS A 120 -11.68 -16.80 12.88
C HIS A 120 -13.15 -16.69 13.32
N ALA A 121 -13.51 -15.66 14.09
CA ALA A 121 -14.91 -15.36 14.43
C ALA A 121 -15.70 -14.74 13.25
N VAL A 122 -15.02 -14.31 12.20
CA VAL A 122 -15.60 -13.64 11.04
C VAL A 122 -15.20 -14.43 9.79
N TRP A 123 -15.81 -15.61 9.61
CA TRP A 123 -15.52 -16.46 8.46
C TRP A 123 -16.24 -15.97 7.18
N ALA A 124 -16.37 -16.82 6.19
CA ALA A 124 -16.84 -16.53 4.84
C ALA A 124 -17.71 -15.27 4.71
N ALA A 125 -17.42 -14.48 3.67
CA ALA A 125 -18.04 -13.19 3.36
C ALA A 125 -17.81 -12.06 4.40
N SER A 126 -17.01 -12.27 5.44
CA SER A 126 -16.57 -11.25 6.39
C SER A 126 -17.73 -10.43 6.99
N PRO A 127 -17.77 -9.07 6.90
CA PRO A 127 -18.88 -8.28 7.44
C PRO A 127 -20.23 -8.53 6.76
N ALA A 128 -20.25 -9.26 5.67
CA ALA A 128 -21.42 -9.58 4.87
C ALA A 128 -21.85 -11.04 5.01
N ALA A 129 -21.37 -11.76 6.02
CA ALA A 129 -21.75 -13.17 6.26
C ALA A 129 -23.25 -13.36 6.40
N GLU A 130 -23.79 -14.51 5.98
CA GLU A 130 -25.21 -14.84 6.07
C GLU A 130 -25.68 -14.99 7.54
N ALA A 131 -24.78 -15.41 8.45
CA ALA A 131 -25.07 -15.53 9.86
C ALA A 131 -25.22 -14.15 10.53
N PRO A 132 -26.38 -13.80 11.10
CA PRO A 132 -26.62 -12.46 11.66
C PRO A 132 -25.67 -12.09 12.80
N GLN A 133 -25.24 -13.05 13.61
CA GLN A 133 -24.31 -12.83 14.70
C GLN A 133 -22.93 -12.44 14.18
N VAL A 134 -22.47 -13.06 13.09
CA VAL A 134 -21.19 -12.74 12.45
C VAL A 134 -21.23 -11.31 11.89
N ARG A 135 -22.31 -10.93 11.19
CA ARG A 135 -22.49 -9.54 10.73
C ARG A 135 -22.52 -8.53 11.88
N LYS A 136 -23.23 -8.87 12.98
CA LYS A 136 -23.28 -8.00 14.17
C LYS A 136 -21.89 -7.79 14.78
N TYR A 137 -21.12 -8.87 14.89
CA TYR A 137 -19.74 -8.81 15.40
C TYR A 137 -18.84 -7.98 14.44
N ALA A 138 -18.90 -8.23 13.15
CA ALA A 138 -18.11 -7.50 12.18
C ALA A 138 -18.48 -6.00 12.12
N LYS A 139 -19.78 -5.63 12.24
CA LYS A 139 -20.20 -4.24 12.39
C LYS A 139 -19.64 -3.59 13.67
N PHE A 140 -19.62 -4.33 14.78
CA PHE A 140 -18.94 -3.86 15.99
C PHE A 140 -17.46 -3.58 15.72
N ARG A 141 -16.77 -4.50 15.05
CA ARG A 141 -15.35 -4.37 14.77
C ARG A 141 -15.03 -3.13 13.93
N VAL A 142 -15.71 -2.93 12.80
CA VAL A 142 -15.45 -1.77 11.92
C VAL A 142 -15.75 -0.44 12.63
N ARG A 143 -16.77 -0.37 13.48
CA ARG A 143 -17.06 0.82 14.31
C ARG A 143 -15.98 1.05 15.37
N ASN A 144 -15.55 -0.01 16.04
CA ASN A 144 -14.49 0.07 17.06
C ASN A 144 -13.15 0.49 16.46
N THR A 145 -12.85 0.07 15.24
CA THR A 145 -11.64 0.52 14.51
C THR A 145 -11.67 2.03 14.26
N VAL A 146 -12.84 2.61 13.99
CA VAL A 146 -13.01 4.06 13.90
C VAL A 146 -12.68 4.74 15.23
N ASP A 147 -13.20 4.20 16.35
CA ASP A 147 -12.91 4.73 17.69
C ASP A 147 -11.40 4.71 17.97
N ILE A 148 -10.75 3.56 17.71
CA ILE A 148 -9.29 3.40 17.87
C ILE A 148 -8.54 4.39 16.97
N GLY A 149 -8.96 4.55 15.70
CA GLY A 149 -8.37 5.50 14.76
C GLY A 149 -8.40 6.93 15.29
N HIS A 150 -9.54 7.39 15.79
CA HIS A 150 -9.67 8.70 16.41
C HIS A 150 -8.79 8.86 17.66
N GLU A 151 -8.77 7.86 18.53
CA GLU A 151 -7.96 7.87 19.74
C GLU A 151 -6.46 7.94 19.42
N LEU A 152 -6.00 7.20 18.42
CA LEU A 152 -4.59 7.21 17.98
C LEU A 152 -4.23 8.41 17.11
N GLY A 153 -5.22 9.20 16.67
CA GLY A 153 -5.01 10.36 15.80
C GLY A 153 -4.70 9.97 14.35
N ALA A 154 -5.20 8.82 13.91
CA ALA A 154 -5.11 8.38 12.52
C ALA A 154 -5.89 9.32 11.58
N SER A 155 -5.58 9.30 10.31
CA SER A 155 -6.32 10.00 9.25
C SER A 155 -7.07 9.04 8.34
N PHE A 156 -6.76 7.75 8.41
CA PHE A 156 -7.29 6.72 7.53
C PHE A 156 -7.75 5.50 8.31
N ALA A 157 -8.90 4.95 7.89
CA ALA A 157 -9.39 3.63 8.29
C ALA A 157 -9.42 2.74 7.04
N VAL A 158 -8.73 1.60 7.06
CA VAL A 158 -8.66 0.69 5.92
C VAL A 158 -9.54 -0.52 6.16
N TYR A 159 -10.17 -1.00 5.11
CA TYR A 159 -11.02 -2.18 5.08
C TYR A 159 -10.55 -3.09 3.96
N TRP A 160 -9.79 -4.10 4.34
CA TRP A 160 -9.42 -5.21 3.48
C TRP A 160 -10.41 -6.36 3.72
N PRO A 161 -11.34 -6.62 2.80
CA PRO A 161 -12.37 -7.63 2.99
C PRO A 161 -11.89 -9.02 2.56
N GLY A 162 -10.82 -9.52 3.18
CA GLY A 162 -10.17 -10.77 2.80
C GLY A 162 -11.06 -12.00 2.78
N SER A 163 -12.22 -11.97 3.48
CA SER A 163 -13.21 -13.04 3.46
C SER A 163 -14.46 -12.70 2.64
N LEU A 164 -14.49 -11.58 1.90
CA LEU A 164 -15.63 -11.19 1.07
C LEU A 164 -15.64 -11.99 -0.23
N GLY A 165 -15.97 -13.26 -0.14
CA GLY A 165 -15.93 -14.18 -1.26
C GLY A 165 -16.27 -15.61 -0.83
N TYR A 166 -15.90 -16.57 -1.66
CA TYR A 166 -16.19 -17.99 -1.42
C TYR A 166 -15.14 -18.91 -2.05
N TYR A 167 -15.06 -20.15 -1.55
CA TYR A 167 -14.27 -21.23 -2.16
C TYR A 167 -15.08 -22.01 -3.19
N VAL A 168 -16.39 -22.12 -3.00
CA VAL A 168 -17.29 -22.89 -3.86
C VAL A 168 -18.48 -22.03 -4.19
N GLN A 169 -18.76 -21.85 -5.47
CA GLN A 169 -19.90 -21.09 -5.97
C GLN A 169 -21.23 -21.59 -5.36
N GLY A 170 -22.13 -20.66 -5.07
CA GLY A 170 -23.42 -20.95 -4.46
C GLY A 170 -23.37 -21.03 -2.93
N ALA A 171 -22.21 -20.86 -2.30
CA ALA A 171 -22.09 -20.79 -0.85
C ALA A 171 -22.63 -19.47 -0.27
N ILE A 172 -22.74 -18.44 -1.08
CA ILE A 172 -23.29 -17.13 -0.71
C ILE A 172 -24.20 -16.59 -1.83
N GLU A 173 -25.07 -15.64 -1.50
CA GLU A 173 -25.84 -14.85 -2.47
C GLU A 173 -25.17 -13.47 -2.61
N GLU A 174 -24.52 -13.25 -3.75
CA GLU A 174 -23.56 -12.16 -3.99
C GLU A 174 -24.21 -10.77 -3.89
N THR A 175 -25.43 -10.61 -4.42
CA THR A 175 -26.07 -9.29 -4.44
C THR A 175 -26.46 -8.84 -3.03
N GLN A 176 -26.95 -9.76 -2.20
CA GLN A 176 -27.27 -9.49 -0.81
C GLN A 176 -26.00 -9.33 0.05
N THR A 177 -24.95 -10.10 -0.26
CA THR A 177 -23.63 -9.99 0.36
C THR A 177 -23.06 -8.59 0.18
N LEU A 178 -23.10 -8.03 -1.03
CA LEU A 178 -22.65 -6.66 -1.30
C LEU A 178 -23.50 -5.61 -0.55
N ARG A 179 -24.81 -5.82 -0.38
CA ARG A 179 -25.64 -4.93 0.44
C ARG A 179 -25.23 -4.96 1.92
N TRP A 180 -25.01 -6.14 2.48
CA TRP A 180 -24.55 -6.27 3.87
C TRP A 180 -23.16 -5.67 4.09
N TYR A 181 -22.29 -5.81 3.09
CA TYR A 181 -20.97 -5.15 3.15
C TYR A 181 -21.12 -3.62 3.18
N ALA A 182 -21.98 -3.06 2.31
CA ALA A 182 -22.29 -1.64 2.33
C ALA A 182 -22.88 -1.18 3.68
N GLU A 183 -23.78 -1.97 4.30
CA GLU A 183 -24.32 -1.66 5.62
C GLU A 183 -23.22 -1.58 6.71
N ALA A 184 -22.19 -2.43 6.64
CA ALA A 184 -21.09 -2.38 7.59
C ALA A 184 -20.23 -1.13 7.39
N LEU A 185 -19.94 -0.74 6.13
CA LEU A 185 -19.21 0.50 5.82
C LEU A 185 -20.01 1.75 6.19
N ASN A 186 -21.33 1.76 5.91
CA ASN A 186 -22.20 2.85 6.34
C ASN A 186 -22.16 3.00 7.86
N ALA A 187 -22.23 1.90 8.62
CA ALA A 187 -22.15 1.94 10.07
C ALA A 187 -20.78 2.45 10.59
N ALA A 188 -19.71 2.25 9.84
CA ALA A 188 -18.40 2.83 10.16
C ALA A 188 -18.38 4.34 9.88
N CYS A 189 -18.88 4.79 8.73
CA CYS A 189 -18.99 6.20 8.39
C CYS A 189 -19.90 6.96 9.37
N ASP A 190 -21.08 6.41 9.71
CA ASP A 190 -21.99 7.01 10.69
C ASP A 190 -21.29 7.16 12.06
N ARG A 191 -20.54 6.13 12.49
CA ARG A 191 -19.78 6.18 13.74
C ARG A 191 -18.68 7.25 13.69
N ASP A 192 -18.01 7.39 12.56
CA ASP A 192 -16.97 8.38 12.36
C ASP A 192 -17.50 9.80 12.47
N ILE A 193 -18.65 10.08 11.85
CA ILE A 193 -19.33 11.39 11.97
C ILE A 193 -19.66 11.67 13.45
N GLU A 194 -20.28 10.70 14.15
CA GLU A 194 -20.62 10.84 15.58
C GLU A 194 -19.37 11.19 16.43
N VAL A 195 -18.26 10.48 16.22
CA VAL A 195 -17.03 10.69 17.00
C VAL A 195 -16.34 11.99 16.63
N ALA A 196 -16.28 12.32 15.34
CA ALA A 196 -15.68 13.54 14.83
C ALA A 196 -16.40 14.78 15.37
N GLU A 197 -17.73 14.80 15.29
CA GLU A 197 -18.57 15.90 15.82
C GLU A 197 -18.39 16.07 17.33
N LYS A 198 -18.49 14.95 18.08
CA LYS A 198 -18.33 14.97 19.55
C LYS A 198 -16.98 15.53 19.99
N ASN A 199 -15.92 15.27 19.24
CA ASN A 199 -14.54 15.62 19.61
C ASN A 199 -14.01 16.86 18.89
N GLY A 200 -14.81 17.50 18.02
CA GLY A 200 -14.39 18.64 17.20
C GLY A 200 -13.21 18.29 16.26
N ARG A 201 -13.23 17.09 15.69
CA ARG A 201 -12.19 16.58 14.79
C ARG A 201 -12.74 16.40 13.38
N GLN A 202 -11.84 16.25 12.42
CA GLN A 202 -12.22 15.81 11.08
C GLN A 202 -12.51 14.29 11.09
N THR A 203 -13.40 13.87 10.20
CA THR A 203 -13.64 12.45 9.93
C THR A 203 -12.42 11.79 9.30
N LEU A 204 -12.31 10.50 9.47
CA LEU A 204 -11.32 9.68 8.79
C LEU A 204 -11.67 9.55 7.30
N LYS A 205 -10.68 9.22 6.49
CA LYS A 205 -10.90 8.72 5.14
C LYS A 205 -11.03 7.20 5.20
N HIS A 206 -12.16 6.67 4.78
CA HIS A 206 -12.42 5.23 4.73
C HIS A 206 -11.88 4.67 3.41
N CYS A 207 -10.92 3.76 3.49
CA CYS A 207 -10.21 3.24 2.33
C CYS A 207 -10.52 1.77 2.12
N LEU A 208 -10.95 1.41 0.91
CA LEU A 208 -11.15 0.03 0.51
C LEU A 208 -9.88 -0.49 -0.16
N GLU A 209 -9.43 -1.67 0.28
CA GLU A 209 -8.27 -2.36 -0.27
C GLU A 209 -8.72 -3.62 -0.99
N ALA A 210 -8.46 -3.69 -2.29
CA ALA A 210 -8.82 -4.82 -3.12
C ALA A 210 -7.73 -5.88 -3.13
N LYS A 211 -8.14 -7.16 -3.13
CA LYS A 211 -7.25 -8.30 -3.36
C LYS A 211 -7.97 -9.33 -4.22
N PRO A 212 -7.36 -9.84 -5.31
CA PRO A 212 -8.08 -10.65 -6.31
C PRO A 212 -8.44 -12.06 -5.83
N PHE A 213 -7.60 -12.66 -5.03
CA PHE A 213 -7.74 -13.99 -4.43
C PHE A 213 -6.84 -14.05 -3.19
N GLU A 214 -7.01 -15.02 -2.32
CA GLU A 214 -6.41 -15.10 -1.00
C GLU A 214 -7.11 -14.17 0.02
N PRO A 215 -7.62 -14.75 1.13
CA PRO A 215 -7.64 -16.19 1.39
C PRO A 215 -8.73 -16.94 0.64
N GLN A 216 -9.73 -16.28 0.06
CA GLN A 216 -10.81 -16.91 -0.70
C GLN A 216 -10.41 -17.10 -2.16
N ALA A 217 -10.92 -18.16 -2.81
CA ALA A 217 -10.66 -18.42 -4.22
C ALA A 217 -11.31 -17.37 -5.13
N GLU A 218 -12.52 -16.94 -4.77
CA GLU A 218 -13.31 -15.94 -5.48
C GLU A 218 -13.62 -14.79 -4.52
N ILE A 219 -13.15 -13.60 -4.85
CA ILE A 219 -13.41 -12.35 -4.12
C ILE A 219 -14.41 -11.51 -4.92
N LEU A 220 -15.44 -10.97 -4.25
CA LEU A 220 -16.50 -10.19 -4.93
C LEU A 220 -16.01 -8.81 -5.40
N LEU A 221 -15.03 -8.24 -4.73
CA LEU A 221 -14.43 -6.95 -5.07
C LEU A 221 -12.91 -7.10 -5.26
N PRO A 222 -12.48 -7.82 -6.32
CA PRO A 222 -11.11 -8.31 -6.43
C PRO A 222 -10.11 -7.26 -6.91
N THR A 223 -10.56 -6.11 -7.42
CA THR A 223 -9.71 -5.07 -8.02
C THR A 223 -10.14 -3.67 -7.58
N SER A 224 -9.24 -2.71 -7.69
CA SER A 224 -9.58 -1.29 -7.47
C SER A 224 -10.75 -0.84 -8.34
N ASP A 225 -10.88 -1.34 -9.57
CA ASP A 225 -12.00 -1.01 -10.46
C ASP A 225 -13.33 -1.55 -9.94
N ALA A 226 -13.34 -2.79 -9.44
CA ALA A 226 -14.54 -3.37 -8.83
C ALA A 226 -14.97 -2.56 -7.61
N MET A 227 -14.03 -2.12 -6.80
CA MET A 227 -14.30 -1.25 -5.64
C MET A 227 -14.78 0.16 -6.04
N LEU A 228 -14.24 0.75 -7.11
CA LEU A 228 -14.78 2.02 -7.66
C LEU A 228 -16.24 1.84 -8.11
N GLY A 229 -16.55 0.75 -8.80
CA GLY A 229 -17.92 0.39 -9.18
C GLY A 229 -18.83 0.22 -7.97
N PHE A 230 -18.36 -0.43 -6.92
CA PHE A 230 -19.10 -0.60 -5.67
C PHE A 230 -19.35 0.75 -4.97
N ILE A 231 -18.35 1.63 -4.87
CA ILE A 231 -18.53 3.00 -4.31
C ILE A 231 -19.59 3.78 -5.09
N ALA A 232 -19.61 3.64 -6.42
CA ALA A 232 -20.55 4.32 -7.31
C ALA A 232 -21.95 3.65 -7.38
N SER A 233 -22.14 2.50 -6.76
CA SER A 233 -23.38 1.68 -6.88
C SER A 233 -24.63 2.30 -6.25
N GLY A 234 -24.47 3.33 -5.42
CA GLY A 234 -25.57 3.94 -4.64
C GLY A 234 -25.92 3.17 -3.36
N LEU A 235 -25.16 2.16 -2.96
CA LEU A 235 -25.36 1.41 -1.71
C LEU A 235 -24.79 2.13 -0.48
N LEU A 236 -23.82 3.01 -0.68
CA LEU A 236 -23.18 3.78 0.40
C LEU A 236 -23.97 5.06 0.67
N THR A 237 -24.18 5.37 1.96
CA THR A 237 -24.83 6.61 2.43
C THR A 237 -23.88 7.80 2.37
N HIS A 238 -22.57 7.55 2.54
CA HIS A 238 -21.51 8.56 2.54
C HIS A 238 -20.39 8.19 1.54
N PRO A 239 -20.70 8.09 0.23
CA PRO A 239 -19.71 7.68 -0.76
C PRO A 239 -18.52 8.66 -0.88
N GLU A 240 -18.70 9.92 -0.48
CA GLU A 240 -17.62 10.94 -0.44
C GLU A 240 -16.55 10.61 0.60
N MET A 241 -16.91 9.97 1.71
CA MET A 241 -16.00 9.55 2.76
C MET A 241 -15.21 8.28 2.38
N VAL A 242 -15.67 7.53 1.38
CA VAL A 242 -15.10 6.24 0.98
C VAL A 242 -14.27 6.40 -0.29
N GLY A 243 -13.05 5.89 -0.27
CA GLY A 243 -12.11 5.86 -1.39
C GLY A 243 -11.33 4.56 -1.40
N LEU A 244 -10.19 4.56 -2.06
CA LEU A 244 -9.36 3.39 -2.25
C LEU A 244 -8.03 3.50 -1.49
N ASN A 245 -7.55 2.35 -1.07
CA ASN A 245 -6.18 2.03 -0.72
C ASN A 245 -5.70 0.93 -1.68
N PRO A 246 -5.40 1.24 -2.96
CA PRO A 246 -4.84 0.23 -3.83
C PRO A 246 -3.54 -0.30 -3.24
N GLU A 247 -3.26 -1.57 -3.47
CA GLU A 247 -1.94 -2.13 -3.25
C GLU A 247 -1.32 -2.49 -4.59
N TYR A 248 -0.05 -2.11 -4.78
CA TYR A 248 0.65 -2.30 -6.04
C TYR A 248 0.67 -3.76 -6.49
N LEU A 249 1.01 -4.68 -5.57
CA LEU A 249 1.11 -6.10 -5.91
C LEU A 249 -0.26 -6.74 -6.16
N HIS A 250 -1.30 -6.33 -5.45
CA HIS A 250 -2.64 -6.86 -5.66
C HIS A 250 -3.15 -6.62 -7.09
N GLU A 251 -2.85 -5.47 -7.69
CA GLU A 251 -3.17 -5.22 -9.10
C GLU A 251 -2.36 -6.14 -10.04
N LEU A 252 -1.06 -6.38 -9.74
CA LEU A 252 -0.25 -7.32 -10.51
C LEU A 252 -0.72 -8.76 -10.39
N MET A 253 -1.22 -9.18 -9.23
CA MET A 253 -1.78 -10.52 -9.01
C MET A 253 -2.93 -10.82 -9.96
N TRP A 254 -3.80 -9.83 -10.21
CA TRP A 254 -4.89 -9.92 -11.18
C TRP A 254 -4.42 -9.82 -12.64
N GLY A 255 -3.16 -9.47 -12.88
CA GLY A 255 -2.63 -9.21 -14.21
C GLY A 255 -2.92 -7.80 -14.74
N ALA A 256 -3.51 -6.92 -13.92
CA ALA A 256 -3.73 -5.53 -14.28
C ALA A 256 -2.43 -4.72 -14.30
N ALA A 257 -2.48 -3.52 -14.86
CA ALA A 257 -1.41 -2.54 -14.78
C ALA A 257 -1.69 -1.61 -13.58
N PRO A 258 -0.87 -1.61 -12.53
CA PRO A 258 -1.08 -0.76 -11.34
C PRO A 258 -1.24 0.72 -11.70
N ARG A 259 -0.42 1.22 -12.64
CA ARG A 259 -0.53 2.60 -13.12
C ARG A 259 -1.91 2.94 -13.67
N ALA A 260 -2.55 2.02 -14.40
CA ALA A 260 -3.89 2.26 -14.96
C ALA A 260 -4.98 2.25 -13.88
N ALA A 261 -4.88 1.37 -12.89
CA ALA A 261 -5.79 1.35 -11.73
C ALA A 261 -5.70 2.66 -10.93
N LEU A 262 -4.47 3.10 -10.62
CA LEU A 262 -4.23 4.38 -9.95
C LEU A 262 -4.73 5.58 -10.75
N ALA A 263 -4.55 5.59 -12.07
CA ALA A 263 -5.07 6.66 -12.93
C ALA A 263 -6.60 6.78 -12.82
N ARG A 264 -7.32 5.66 -12.82
CA ARG A 264 -8.79 5.65 -12.65
C ARG A 264 -9.20 6.13 -11.26
N ALA A 265 -8.48 5.71 -10.22
CA ALA A 265 -8.71 6.18 -8.85
C ALA A 265 -8.48 7.70 -8.72
N LEU A 266 -7.44 8.24 -9.37
CA LEU A 266 -7.15 9.67 -9.41
C LEU A 266 -8.24 10.45 -10.14
N VAL A 267 -8.67 9.99 -11.32
CA VAL A 267 -9.78 10.62 -12.09
C VAL A 267 -11.08 10.63 -11.30
N ALA A 268 -11.36 9.56 -10.56
CA ALA A 268 -12.54 9.47 -9.70
C ALA A 268 -12.42 10.31 -8.41
N GLY A 269 -11.24 10.89 -8.10
CA GLY A 269 -10.98 11.57 -6.83
C GLY A 269 -11.02 10.64 -5.62
N LYS A 270 -10.73 9.35 -5.84
CA LYS A 270 -10.88 8.28 -4.84
C LYS A 270 -9.55 7.63 -4.42
N LEU A 271 -8.42 8.09 -4.87
CA LEU A 271 -7.12 7.66 -4.36
C LEU A 271 -6.86 8.34 -3.02
N PHE A 272 -7.17 7.67 -1.91
CA PHE A 272 -7.02 8.22 -0.57
C PHE A 272 -5.73 7.78 0.11
N HIS A 273 -5.33 6.54 -0.11
CA HIS A 273 -4.14 5.90 0.45
C HIS A 273 -3.50 5.01 -0.61
N PHE A 274 -2.26 4.57 -0.41
CA PHE A 274 -1.59 3.66 -1.34
C PHE A 274 -0.60 2.75 -0.61
N ASP A 275 -0.84 1.45 -0.66
CA ASP A 275 0.06 0.43 -0.13
C ASP A 275 1.11 0.06 -1.16
N ILE A 276 2.38 0.17 -0.74
CA ILE A 276 3.54 0.04 -1.60
C ILE A 276 4.37 -1.18 -1.25
N ASN A 277 4.55 -2.03 -2.24
CA ASN A 277 5.39 -3.23 -2.22
C ASN A 277 5.84 -3.57 -3.64
N ASP A 278 6.29 -4.77 -3.90
CA ASP A 278 6.61 -5.28 -5.22
C ASP A 278 6.41 -6.79 -5.27
N GLY A 279 6.39 -7.36 -6.45
CA GLY A 279 6.26 -8.79 -6.65
C GLY A 279 6.14 -9.17 -8.13
N TYR A 280 5.63 -10.36 -8.36
CA TYR A 280 5.56 -10.95 -9.68
C TYR A 280 4.12 -10.98 -10.20
N ARG A 281 3.93 -10.56 -11.45
CA ARG A 281 2.62 -10.60 -12.11
C ARG A 281 2.03 -12.01 -12.13
N LEU A 282 0.72 -12.13 -11.84
CA LEU A 282 -0.01 -13.40 -11.81
C LEU A 282 0.58 -14.45 -10.84
N LYS A 283 1.19 -13.99 -9.75
CA LYS A 283 1.69 -14.82 -8.66
C LYS A 283 1.01 -14.47 -7.35
N HIS A 284 1.28 -15.26 -6.32
CA HIS A 284 0.78 -15.03 -4.98
C HIS A 284 1.40 -13.77 -4.34
N ASP A 285 0.79 -13.33 -3.27
CA ASP A 285 1.16 -12.15 -2.52
C ASP A 285 2.47 -12.35 -1.72
N VAL A 286 3.58 -11.88 -2.31
CA VAL A 286 4.92 -12.04 -1.71
C VAL A 286 5.40 -10.83 -0.94
N ASP A 287 4.78 -9.68 -1.12
CA ASP A 287 5.06 -8.40 -0.44
C ASP A 287 6.54 -8.09 -0.29
N ILE A 288 7.28 -8.13 -1.39
CA ILE A 288 8.69 -7.77 -1.38
C ILE A 288 8.88 -6.26 -1.51
N GLY A 289 10.09 -5.78 -1.21
CA GLY A 289 10.34 -4.33 -1.17
C GLY A 289 10.24 -3.65 -2.53
N VAL A 290 9.71 -2.45 -2.53
CA VAL A 290 9.49 -1.58 -3.70
C VAL A 290 10.68 -1.57 -4.66
N GLY A 291 10.41 -1.73 -5.96
CA GLY A 291 11.39 -1.61 -7.04
C GLY A 291 12.41 -2.75 -7.11
N LEU A 292 12.18 -3.87 -6.43
CA LEU A 292 13.07 -5.04 -6.52
C LEU A 292 12.88 -5.83 -7.81
N VAL A 293 11.65 -5.89 -8.33
CA VAL A 293 11.31 -6.68 -9.52
C VAL A 293 10.89 -5.77 -10.67
N ASN A 294 10.12 -4.72 -10.40
CA ASN A 294 9.49 -3.90 -11.40
C ASN A 294 9.92 -2.41 -11.33
N PRO A 295 11.23 -2.08 -11.32
CA PRO A 295 11.67 -0.69 -11.10
C PRO A 295 11.21 0.29 -12.18
N LEU A 296 11.07 -0.13 -13.45
CA LEU A 296 10.59 0.73 -14.51
C LEU A 296 9.08 0.98 -14.40
N ASP A 297 8.28 -0.03 -14.04
CA ASP A 297 6.85 0.14 -13.80
C ASP A 297 6.62 1.07 -12.60
N TRP A 298 7.38 0.88 -11.52
CA TRP A 298 7.38 1.77 -10.37
C TRP A 298 7.73 3.21 -10.74
N LEU A 299 8.75 3.44 -11.56
CA LEU A 299 9.08 4.79 -12.04
C LEU A 299 7.89 5.43 -12.76
N ASN A 300 7.22 4.68 -13.64
CA ASN A 300 6.03 5.14 -14.36
C ASN A 300 4.83 5.43 -13.42
N VAL A 301 4.63 4.60 -12.39
CA VAL A 301 3.62 4.83 -11.35
C VAL A 301 3.90 6.14 -10.61
N LEU A 302 5.14 6.36 -10.19
CA LEU A 302 5.51 7.56 -9.44
C LEU A 302 5.47 8.84 -10.27
N VAL A 303 5.78 8.76 -11.57
CA VAL A 303 5.56 9.88 -12.51
C VAL A 303 4.07 10.25 -12.57
N LEU A 304 3.17 9.26 -12.67
CA LEU A 304 1.72 9.50 -12.65
C LEU A 304 1.30 10.18 -11.35
N LEU A 305 1.68 9.65 -10.19
CA LEU A 305 1.29 10.18 -8.89
C LEU A 305 1.79 11.62 -8.70
N ARG A 306 3.06 11.88 -8.97
CA ARG A 306 3.65 13.22 -8.85
C ARG A 306 2.99 14.22 -9.81
N SER A 307 2.69 13.83 -11.04
CA SER A 307 2.06 14.72 -12.03
C SER A 307 0.63 15.13 -11.64
N HIS A 308 -0.02 14.36 -10.75
CA HIS A 308 -1.34 14.67 -10.20
C HIS A 308 -1.29 15.23 -8.77
N GLY A 309 -0.10 15.56 -8.25
CA GLY A 309 0.07 16.15 -6.93
C GLY A 309 -0.16 15.20 -5.76
N TYR A 310 -0.20 13.87 -6.01
CA TYR A 310 -0.30 12.90 -4.93
C TYR A 310 1.08 12.70 -4.28
N ASN A 311 1.19 13.08 -3.01
CA ASN A 311 2.43 13.05 -2.22
C ASN A 311 2.35 12.08 -1.02
N GLY A 312 1.50 11.07 -1.10
CA GLY A 312 1.20 10.15 -0.01
C GLY A 312 -0.15 10.42 0.64
N PRO A 313 -0.56 9.62 1.61
CA PRO A 313 0.26 8.65 2.33
C PRO A 313 0.70 7.44 1.48
N PHE A 314 1.87 6.88 1.84
CA PHE A 314 2.37 5.61 1.33
C PHE A 314 2.61 4.69 2.52
N ASN A 315 2.11 3.46 2.48
CA ASN A 315 2.34 2.48 3.52
C ASN A 315 3.12 1.29 2.96
N LEU A 316 4.14 0.86 3.70
CA LEU A 316 4.98 -0.27 3.30
C LEU A 316 4.27 -1.59 3.62
N ASP A 317 3.37 -2.07 2.79
CA ASP A 317 2.91 -3.45 2.93
C ASP A 317 3.96 -4.41 2.39
N TYR A 318 4.98 -4.60 3.21
CA TYR A 318 6.23 -5.25 2.86
C TYR A 318 6.62 -6.28 3.92
N LYS A 319 6.75 -7.53 3.53
CA LYS A 319 7.21 -8.60 4.41
C LYS A 319 8.73 -8.80 4.28
N PRO A 320 9.52 -8.48 5.33
CA PRO A 320 10.95 -8.77 5.32
C PRO A 320 11.22 -10.25 5.03
N PRO A 321 12.22 -10.58 4.18
CA PRO A 321 12.48 -11.97 3.79
C PRO A 321 12.57 -12.91 4.99
N ARG A 322 12.04 -14.10 4.84
CA ARG A 322 11.98 -15.13 5.89
C ARG A 322 13.34 -15.43 6.51
N THR A 323 14.41 -15.38 5.71
CA THR A 323 15.79 -15.66 6.12
C THR A 323 16.47 -14.46 6.80
N THR A 324 15.86 -13.28 6.79
CA THR A 324 16.40 -12.09 7.44
C THR A 324 16.36 -12.25 8.95
N SER A 325 17.46 -11.96 9.64
CA SER A 325 17.50 -11.91 11.10
C SER A 325 16.66 -10.73 11.63
N GLN A 326 16.27 -10.76 12.91
CA GLN A 326 15.56 -9.65 13.54
C GLN A 326 16.33 -8.32 13.42
N PHE A 327 17.63 -8.36 13.60
CA PHE A 327 18.51 -7.20 13.37
C PHE A 327 18.43 -6.71 11.92
N GLY A 328 18.52 -7.62 10.94
CA GLY A 328 18.45 -7.28 9.52
C GLY A 328 17.11 -6.68 9.07
N VAL A 329 16.01 -6.91 9.78
CA VAL A 329 14.72 -6.30 9.49
C VAL A 329 14.82 -4.77 9.52
N PHE A 330 15.39 -4.22 10.59
CA PHE A 330 15.47 -2.76 10.80
C PHE A 330 16.78 -2.14 10.29
N GLU A 331 17.86 -2.92 10.14
CA GLU A 331 19.14 -2.39 9.66
C GLU A 331 19.26 -2.45 8.11
N VAL A 332 18.54 -3.36 7.46
CA VAL A 332 18.61 -3.55 6.01
C VAL A 332 17.26 -3.49 5.34
N SER A 333 16.30 -4.34 5.75
CA SER A 333 15.08 -4.57 4.98
C SER A 333 14.22 -3.32 4.84
N PHE A 334 13.77 -2.73 5.92
CA PHE A 334 12.99 -1.48 5.89
C PHE A 334 13.78 -0.29 5.35
N PRO A 335 15.01 0.00 5.82
CA PRO A 335 15.79 1.11 5.28
C PRO A 335 15.97 1.05 3.77
N THR A 336 16.35 -0.12 3.23
CA THR A 336 16.57 -0.23 1.77
C THR A 336 15.28 -0.19 0.96
N ALA A 337 14.14 -0.66 1.50
CA ALA A 337 12.84 -0.53 0.84
C ALA A 337 12.43 0.94 0.73
N VAL A 338 12.57 1.71 1.83
CA VAL A 338 12.31 3.15 1.85
C VAL A 338 13.26 3.89 0.90
N ASP A 339 14.53 3.57 0.92
CA ASP A 339 15.54 4.26 0.10
C ASP A 339 15.33 4.03 -1.40
N ARG A 340 14.93 2.81 -1.81
CA ARG A 340 14.56 2.55 -3.21
C ARG A 340 13.32 3.35 -3.62
N PHE A 341 12.30 3.40 -2.76
CA PHE A 341 11.13 4.23 -3.02
C PHE A 341 11.52 5.70 -3.19
N ILE A 342 12.29 6.27 -2.26
CA ILE A 342 12.75 7.66 -2.33
C ILE A 342 13.57 7.90 -3.61
N THR A 343 14.47 6.99 -3.95
CA THR A 343 15.27 7.10 -5.17
C THR A 343 14.39 7.14 -6.43
N LEU A 344 13.42 6.23 -6.53
CA LEU A 344 12.48 6.19 -7.65
C LEU A 344 11.57 7.41 -7.68
N TRP A 345 11.16 7.91 -6.50
CA TRP A 345 10.39 9.14 -6.37
C TRP A 345 11.14 10.36 -6.89
N GLU A 346 12.41 10.49 -6.54
CA GLU A 346 13.24 11.60 -7.05
C GLU A 346 13.52 11.45 -8.56
N MET A 347 13.78 10.24 -9.04
CA MET A 347 13.89 9.96 -10.48
C MET A 347 12.61 10.31 -11.25
N ALA A 348 11.43 10.10 -10.67
CA ALA A 348 10.18 10.53 -11.27
C ALA A 348 10.12 12.06 -11.43
N GLY A 349 10.69 12.82 -10.48
CA GLY A 349 10.87 14.26 -10.62
C GLY A 349 11.80 14.64 -11.76
N GLU A 350 12.91 13.90 -11.94
CA GLU A 350 13.83 14.10 -13.06
C GLU A 350 13.13 13.84 -14.42
N VAL A 351 12.33 12.77 -14.51
CA VAL A 351 11.53 12.47 -15.70
C VAL A 351 10.59 13.63 -16.06
N MET A 352 9.89 14.18 -15.07
CA MET A 352 8.94 15.28 -15.28
C MET A 352 9.61 16.59 -15.74
N THR A 353 10.90 16.77 -15.45
CA THR A 353 11.67 17.96 -15.79
C THR A 353 12.66 17.74 -16.92
N ASP A 354 12.78 16.51 -17.45
CA ASP A 354 13.70 16.19 -18.55
C ASP A 354 13.31 16.93 -19.82
N PRO A 355 14.21 17.75 -20.39
CA PRO A 355 13.87 18.59 -21.54
C PRO A 355 13.54 17.79 -22.81
N ILE A 356 14.15 16.61 -22.99
CA ILE A 356 13.90 15.74 -24.16
C ILE A 356 12.51 15.14 -24.07
N ILE A 357 12.13 14.62 -22.89
CA ILE A 357 10.77 14.07 -22.66
C ILE A 357 9.72 15.18 -22.83
N LYS A 358 10.01 16.37 -22.29
CA LYS A 358 9.09 17.51 -22.43
C LYS A 358 8.90 17.91 -23.89
N GLU A 359 9.98 18.09 -24.65
CA GLU A 359 9.93 18.44 -26.08
C GLU A 359 9.16 17.40 -26.88
N ALA A 360 9.46 16.11 -26.70
CA ALA A 360 8.76 15.02 -27.37
C ALA A 360 7.27 14.98 -27.01
N THR A 361 6.93 15.19 -25.74
CA THR A 361 5.54 15.20 -25.27
C THR A 361 4.76 16.41 -25.82
N ASP A 362 5.40 17.59 -25.88
CA ASP A 362 4.79 18.79 -26.43
C ASP A 362 4.55 18.65 -27.95
N ALA A 363 5.50 18.03 -28.69
CA ALA A 363 5.33 17.70 -30.09
C ALA A 363 4.18 16.72 -30.33
N LEU A 364 4.06 15.65 -29.52
CA LEU A 364 2.94 14.72 -29.59
C LEU A 364 1.58 15.40 -29.36
N LYS A 365 1.51 16.34 -28.41
CA LYS A 365 0.28 17.09 -28.12
C LYS A 365 -0.08 18.10 -29.25
N ALA A 366 0.92 18.67 -29.87
CA ALA A 366 0.72 19.58 -30.98
C ALA A 366 0.19 18.84 -32.24
N GLY A 367 0.62 17.60 -32.43
CA GLY A 367 0.25 16.78 -33.58
C GLY A 367 0.87 17.28 -34.89
N GLY A 368 0.60 16.55 -35.98
CA GLY A 368 0.95 16.94 -37.35
C GLY A 368 -0.01 17.98 -37.92
N PRO A 369 0.21 18.37 -39.20
CA PRO A 369 -0.67 19.30 -39.90
C PRO A 369 -2.14 18.87 -39.89
N SER A 370 -3.04 19.82 -39.83
CA SER A 370 -4.48 19.56 -39.87
C SER A 370 -4.85 18.99 -41.24
N VAL A 371 -5.54 17.86 -41.25
CA VAL A 371 -6.06 17.17 -42.44
C VAL A 371 -7.54 16.86 -42.27
N ASP A 372 -8.22 16.42 -43.31
CA ASP A 372 -9.63 15.99 -43.17
C ASP A 372 -9.74 14.86 -42.16
N PRO A 373 -10.54 14.99 -41.07
CA PRO A 373 -10.68 13.97 -40.03
C PRO A 373 -11.28 12.64 -40.52
N ARG A 374 -11.80 12.61 -41.75
CA ARG A 374 -12.33 11.41 -42.39
C ARG A 374 -11.27 10.66 -43.23
N ASP A 375 -10.12 11.28 -43.48
CA ASP A 375 -9.03 10.68 -44.25
C ASP A 375 -7.99 10.07 -43.29
N ALA A 376 -8.18 8.79 -42.99
CA ALA A 376 -7.32 8.06 -42.03
C ALA A 376 -5.88 7.95 -42.52
N ASP A 377 -5.67 7.81 -43.86
CA ASP A 377 -4.33 7.68 -44.42
C ASP A 377 -3.57 9.02 -44.39
N ALA A 378 -4.24 10.13 -44.63
CA ALA A 378 -3.66 11.46 -44.50
C ALA A 378 -3.34 11.77 -43.01
N ILE A 379 -4.24 11.39 -42.06
CA ILE A 379 -3.98 11.53 -40.62
C ILE A 379 -2.73 10.73 -40.24
N PHE A 380 -2.64 9.46 -40.66
CA PHE A 380 -1.48 8.62 -40.36
C PHE A 380 -0.20 9.20 -40.97
N ALA A 381 -0.22 9.57 -42.23
CA ALA A 381 0.94 10.14 -42.93
C ALA A 381 1.44 11.44 -42.29
N SER A 382 0.52 12.33 -41.86
CA SER A 382 0.86 13.60 -41.20
C SER A 382 1.42 13.46 -39.79
N ASN A 383 1.23 12.29 -39.13
CA ASN A 383 1.68 12.03 -37.76
C ASN A 383 2.70 10.89 -37.67
N ARG A 384 3.11 10.28 -38.78
CA ARG A 384 3.98 9.09 -38.81
C ARG A 384 5.24 9.28 -37.95
N GLU A 385 5.98 10.36 -38.18
CA GLU A 385 7.23 10.64 -37.49
C GLU A 385 7.00 10.92 -35.98
N LEU A 386 5.87 11.53 -35.64
CA LEU A 386 5.51 11.78 -34.23
C LEU A 386 5.23 10.49 -33.47
N LEU A 387 4.73 9.43 -34.11
CA LEU A 387 4.46 8.15 -33.44
C LEU A 387 5.75 7.51 -32.89
N THR A 388 6.89 7.77 -33.50
CA THR A 388 8.20 7.28 -33.00
C THR A 388 8.59 7.92 -31.67
N LEU A 389 8.04 9.10 -31.35
CA LEU A 389 8.35 9.80 -30.10
C LEU A 389 7.90 8.99 -28.86
N HIS A 390 6.86 8.16 -28.97
CA HIS A 390 6.45 7.26 -27.87
C HIS A 390 7.57 6.29 -27.49
N GLU A 391 8.22 5.69 -28.48
CA GLU A 391 9.35 4.78 -28.26
C GLU A 391 10.57 5.53 -27.70
N LEU A 392 10.87 6.69 -28.25
CA LEU A 392 12.00 7.52 -27.79
C LEU A 392 11.80 7.98 -26.33
N ILE A 393 10.58 8.35 -25.94
CA ILE A 393 10.25 8.67 -24.55
C ILE A 393 10.50 7.43 -23.66
N ALA A 394 10.06 6.24 -24.09
CA ALA A 394 10.28 5.02 -23.34
C ALA A 394 11.77 4.70 -23.16
N HIS A 395 12.59 4.85 -24.22
CA HIS A 395 14.03 4.71 -24.11
C HIS A 395 14.65 5.73 -23.16
N ARG A 396 14.18 6.98 -23.19
CA ARG A 396 14.68 8.04 -22.30
C ARG A 396 14.34 7.75 -20.83
N LEU A 397 13.17 7.21 -20.52
CA LEU A 397 12.81 6.73 -19.19
C LEU A 397 13.78 5.67 -18.69
N VAL A 398 14.12 4.69 -19.54
CA VAL A 398 15.11 3.65 -19.19
C VAL A 398 16.49 4.26 -18.98
N GLN A 399 16.92 5.23 -19.79
CA GLN A 399 18.20 5.94 -19.58
C GLN A 399 18.24 6.66 -18.24
N ILE A 400 17.15 7.30 -17.82
CA ILE A 400 17.05 7.97 -16.53
C ILE A 400 17.14 6.92 -15.41
N LEU A 401 16.35 5.85 -15.49
CA LEU A 401 16.36 4.77 -14.50
C LEU A 401 17.75 4.14 -14.31
N LEU A 402 18.50 3.96 -15.39
CA LEU A 402 19.87 3.40 -15.36
C LEU A 402 20.94 4.45 -15.09
N GLY A 403 20.57 5.74 -15.00
CA GLY A 403 21.51 6.85 -14.81
C GLY A 403 22.41 7.13 -16.04
N LEU A 404 22.07 6.59 -17.21
CA LEU A 404 22.84 6.76 -18.45
C LEU A 404 22.77 8.19 -18.99
N HIS A 405 21.69 8.90 -18.71
CA HIS A 405 21.50 10.30 -19.09
C HIS A 405 22.53 11.27 -18.47
N ARG A 406 23.20 10.84 -17.39
CA ARG A 406 24.23 11.60 -16.67
C ARG A 406 25.65 11.30 -17.15
N GLY A 407 25.81 10.54 -18.24
CA GLY A 407 27.12 10.19 -18.80
C GLY A 407 27.93 9.28 -17.89
N ARG A 408 27.47 8.05 -17.64
CA ARG A 408 28.30 7.04 -16.95
C ARG A 408 29.48 6.66 -17.84
N THR A 409 30.67 6.97 -17.42
CA THR A 409 31.91 6.40 -17.96
C THR A 409 32.20 5.11 -17.20
N PHE A 410 32.21 3.97 -17.90
CA PHE A 410 32.79 2.74 -17.37
C PHE A 410 34.29 2.79 -17.67
N SER A 411 35.15 2.73 -16.65
CA SER A 411 36.53 2.34 -16.86
C SER A 411 36.54 0.86 -17.24
N LEU A 412 36.84 0.56 -18.48
CA LEU A 412 37.14 -0.80 -18.94
C LEU A 412 38.43 -1.31 -18.30
#